data_17daf7833f56b328e05ba8f711f403af
#
_entry.id   17daf7833f56b328e05ba8f711f403af
#
_cell.length_a   1.000
_cell.length_b   1.000
_cell.length_c   1.000
_cell.angle_alpha   90.00
_cell.angle_beta   90.00
_cell.angle_gamma   90.00
#
_symmetry.space_group_name_H-M   'P 1'
#
loop_
_entity.id
_entity.type
_entity.pdbx_description
1 polymer ?
#
loop_
_entity_poly.entity_id
_entity_poly.type
_entity_poly.pdbx_seq_one_letter_code
_entity_poly.pdbx_strand_id
1 'polypeptide(L)'
;MFLAVTAEEKGLVGSDYFANHPTVPLKSIVADVNLDMPILTYKFEDMVVFGADRSTLGPIVRKAVGAMDLPVSPDPMPEEGIFVRSDHFRFVQKGIPSVFLWPGQKGPGKAAVEDFMSHRYHRVGDEIDQGIDWSQGPRFVSVNYAIAREIADAPERPVWNKGDYFGTLYKGPMAAK
;
A
#
# COMPACT_ATOMS: atom_id res chain seq x y z
N MET A 1 14.61 2.02 4.57
CA MET A 1 15.05 0.66 4.13
C MET A 1 14.19 0.25 2.94
N PHE A 2 14.78 -0.34 1.92
CA PHE A 2 14.03 -1.03 0.86
C PHE A 2 14.09 -2.52 1.14
N LEU A 3 12.96 -3.19 1.04
CA LEU A 3 12.82 -4.61 1.30
C LEU A 3 12.17 -5.28 0.09
N ALA A 4 12.81 -6.29 -0.46
CA ALA A 4 12.22 -7.18 -1.46
C ALA A 4 12.00 -8.55 -0.80
N VAL A 5 10.78 -9.03 -0.87
CA VAL A 5 10.37 -10.32 -0.31
C VAL A 5 9.90 -11.26 -1.42
N THR A 6 9.70 -12.52 -1.11
CA THR A 6 9.33 -13.57 -2.06
C THR A 6 8.12 -14.36 -1.59
N ALA A 7 7.51 -15.10 -2.50
CA ALA A 7 6.44 -16.04 -2.23
C ALA A 7 5.21 -15.42 -1.54
N GLU A 8 4.82 -14.21 -2.00
CA GLU A 8 3.60 -13.54 -1.56
C GLU A 8 2.38 -14.45 -1.83
N GLU A 9 2.24 -14.96 -3.05
CA GLU A 9 1.20 -15.87 -3.54
C GLU A 9 1.14 -17.23 -2.82
N LYS A 10 2.14 -17.55 -2.01
CA LYS A 10 2.20 -18.77 -1.19
C LYS A 10 1.85 -18.52 0.29
N GLY A 11 1.17 -17.39 0.55
CA GLY A 11 0.73 -17.01 1.89
C GLY A 11 1.65 -16.02 2.58
N LEU A 12 2.20 -15.05 1.84
CA LEU A 12 3.04 -13.96 2.37
C LEU A 12 4.31 -14.48 3.07
N VAL A 13 4.95 -15.52 2.52
CA VAL A 13 6.02 -16.27 3.21
C VAL A 13 7.23 -15.40 3.50
N GLY A 14 7.67 -14.60 2.52
CA GLY A 14 8.85 -13.76 2.66
C GLY A 14 8.65 -12.62 3.67
N SER A 15 7.51 -11.95 3.61
CA SER A 15 7.16 -10.89 4.55
C SER A 15 6.92 -11.43 5.96
N ASP A 16 6.30 -12.60 6.09
CA ASP A 16 6.14 -13.29 7.38
C ASP A 16 7.51 -13.63 8.01
N TYR A 17 8.40 -14.18 7.20
CA TYR A 17 9.75 -14.47 7.68
C TYR A 17 10.47 -13.21 8.14
N PHE A 18 10.47 -12.14 7.32
CA PHE A 18 11.13 -10.90 7.70
C PHE A 18 10.49 -10.25 8.94
N ALA A 19 9.16 -10.21 9.02
CA ALA A 19 8.47 -9.63 10.17
C ALA A 19 8.76 -10.38 11.50
N ASN A 20 9.10 -11.67 11.43
CA ASN A 20 9.50 -12.48 12.57
C ASN A 20 11.01 -12.49 12.84
N HIS A 21 11.84 -12.27 11.80
CA HIS A 21 13.30 -12.29 11.85
C HIS A 21 13.90 -11.06 11.15
N PRO A 22 13.53 -9.84 11.59
CA PRO A 22 13.98 -8.63 10.91
C PRO A 22 15.49 -8.43 11.07
N THR A 23 16.13 -7.90 10.02
CA THR A 23 17.57 -7.56 10.04
C THR A 23 17.88 -6.27 10.82
N VAL A 24 16.85 -5.58 11.27
CA VAL A 24 16.92 -4.38 12.12
C VAL A 24 16.02 -4.58 13.33
N PRO A 25 16.22 -3.87 14.45
CA PRO A 25 15.29 -3.97 15.58
C PRO A 25 13.85 -3.69 15.13
N LEU A 26 12.92 -4.60 15.41
CA LEU A 26 11.51 -4.46 14.99
C LEU A 26 10.92 -3.10 15.39
N LYS A 27 11.25 -2.64 16.60
CA LYS A 27 10.83 -1.33 17.11
C LYS A 27 11.37 -0.13 16.31
N SER A 28 12.38 -0.30 15.44
CA SER A 28 12.88 0.76 14.58
C SER A 28 12.10 0.89 13.27
N ILE A 29 11.28 -0.10 12.93
CA ILE A 29 10.37 -0.04 11.79
C ILE A 29 9.17 0.78 12.21
N VAL A 30 9.01 1.97 11.64
CA VAL A 30 7.98 2.94 12.05
C VAL A 30 6.71 2.85 11.24
N ALA A 31 6.82 2.45 9.98
CA ALA A 31 5.71 2.23 9.06
C ALA A 31 6.17 1.32 7.92
N ASP A 32 5.20 0.79 7.18
CA ASP A 32 5.44 0.09 5.92
C ASP A 32 4.66 0.77 4.79
N VAL A 33 5.31 0.91 3.63
CA VAL A 33 4.72 1.40 2.38
C VAL A 33 4.88 0.29 1.36
N ASN A 34 3.82 -0.46 1.13
CA ASN A 34 3.83 -1.63 0.26
C ASN A 34 3.63 -1.22 -1.20
N LEU A 35 4.44 -1.81 -2.06
CA LEU A 35 4.38 -1.65 -3.50
C LEU A 35 4.23 -3.02 -4.13
N ASP A 36 3.02 -3.30 -4.59
CA ASP A 36 2.64 -4.57 -5.16
C ASP A 36 1.53 -4.37 -6.20
N MET A 37 1.52 -5.18 -7.24
CA MET A 37 0.48 -5.26 -8.26
C MET A 37 -0.09 -3.90 -8.73
N PRO A 38 0.74 -2.92 -9.15
CA PRO A 38 0.19 -1.72 -9.76
C PRO A 38 -0.40 -2.05 -11.13
N ILE A 39 -1.69 -1.83 -11.31
CA ILE A 39 -2.34 -1.99 -12.62
C ILE A 39 -1.98 -0.78 -13.47
N LEU A 40 -1.03 -0.93 -14.39
CA LEU A 40 -0.43 0.15 -15.18
C LEU A 40 -0.86 0.11 -16.66
N THR A 41 -2.06 -0.35 -16.96
CA THR A 41 -2.58 -0.41 -18.34
C THR A 41 -3.28 0.88 -18.78
N TYR A 42 -3.23 1.94 -17.94
CA TYR A 42 -3.86 3.22 -18.19
C TYR A 42 -3.12 4.35 -17.48
N LYS A 43 -3.32 5.58 -17.94
CA LYS A 43 -2.87 6.77 -17.22
C LYS A 43 -3.77 7.02 -16.02
N PHE A 44 -3.28 6.78 -14.82
CA PHE A 44 -4.08 6.99 -13.61
C PHE A 44 -4.24 8.48 -13.26
N GLU A 45 -5.41 8.84 -12.75
CA GLU A 45 -5.81 10.21 -12.40
C GLU A 45 -6.04 10.39 -10.91
N ASP A 46 -5.95 9.32 -10.12
CA ASP A 46 -6.09 9.29 -8.67
C ASP A 46 -5.34 8.09 -8.09
N MET A 47 -5.26 8.05 -6.78
CA MET A 47 -4.67 6.94 -6.03
C MET A 47 -5.68 6.37 -5.04
N VAL A 48 -5.71 5.06 -4.91
CA VAL A 48 -6.33 4.36 -3.79
C VAL A 48 -5.20 3.96 -2.82
N VAL A 49 -5.35 4.30 -1.55
CA VAL A 49 -4.35 3.99 -0.52
C VAL A 49 -5.00 3.24 0.61
N PHE A 50 -4.92 1.92 0.53
CA PHE A 50 -5.45 1.03 1.55
C PHE A 50 -4.69 1.25 2.86
N GLY A 51 -5.41 1.37 3.97
CA GLY A 51 -4.83 1.61 5.29
C GLY A 51 -4.58 3.07 5.67
N ALA A 52 -4.70 4.03 4.73
CA ALA A 52 -4.42 5.45 5.01
C ALA A 52 -5.25 6.01 6.17
N ASP A 53 -6.54 5.67 6.25
CA ASP A 53 -7.45 6.20 7.27
C ASP A 53 -7.42 5.44 8.60
N ARG A 54 -6.53 4.46 8.74
CA ARG A 54 -6.40 3.64 9.95
C ARG A 54 -5.39 4.19 10.95
N SER A 55 -4.56 5.12 10.52
CA SER A 55 -3.44 5.62 11.32
C SER A 55 -3.12 7.08 10.98
N THR A 56 -2.17 7.67 11.70
CA THR A 56 -1.63 9.00 11.40
C THR A 56 -0.85 9.05 10.07
N LEU A 57 -0.75 7.93 9.35
CA LEU A 57 -0.26 7.93 7.96
C LEU A 57 -1.22 8.66 7.01
N GLY A 58 -2.52 8.71 7.30
CA GLY A 58 -3.51 9.34 6.42
C GLY A 58 -3.19 10.78 6.01
N PRO A 59 -2.96 11.71 6.94
CA PRO A 59 -2.52 13.06 6.60
C PRO A 59 -1.23 13.12 5.79
N ILE A 60 -0.25 12.27 6.11
CA ILE A 60 1.04 12.18 5.39
C ILE A 60 0.82 11.74 3.94
N VAL A 61 0.04 10.68 3.75
CA VAL A 61 -0.34 10.17 2.43
C VAL A 61 -1.03 11.25 1.60
N ARG A 62 -2.06 11.88 2.15
CA ARG A 62 -2.80 12.93 1.42
C ARG A 62 -1.92 14.12 1.04
N LYS A 63 -0.98 14.52 1.90
CA LYS A 63 0.01 15.56 1.60
C LYS A 63 0.92 15.14 0.45
N ALA A 64 1.52 13.96 0.53
CA ALA A 64 2.48 13.47 -0.47
C ALA A 64 1.83 13.27 -1.85
N VAL A 65 0.66 12.63 -1.89
CA VAL A 65 -0.11 12.37 -3.12
C VAL A 65 -0.62 13.68 -3.73
N GLY A 66 -1.16 14.59 -2.90
CA GLY A 66 -1.64 15.90 -3.33
C GLY A 66 -0.55 16.81 -3.90
N ALA A 67 0.69 16.71 -3.42
CA ALA A 67 1.83 17.44 -3.96
C ALA A 67 2.20 17.00 -5.40
N MET A 68 1.65 15.90 -5.88
CA MET A 68 1.79 15.39 -7.25
C MET A 68 0.53 15.61 -8.10
N ASP A 69 -0.36 16.50 -7.67
CA ASP A 69 -1.64 16.81 -8.33
C ASP A 69 -2.55 15.58 -8.48
N LEU A 70 -2.47 14.66 -7.53
CA LEU A 70 -3.30 13.46 -7.50
C LEU A 70 -4.21 13.50 -6.26
N PRO A 71 -5.51 13.27 -6.40
CA PRO A 71 -6.39 13.02 -5.26
C PRO A 71 -6.22 11.58 -4.74
N VAL A 72 -6.45 11.40 -3.45
CA VAL A 72 -6.67 10.08 -2.84
C VAL A 72 -8.16 9.78 -2.87
N SER A 73 -8.52 8.68 -3.50
CA SER A 73 -9.91 8.20 -3.60
C SER A 73 -10.18 7.11 -2.57
N PRO A 74 -11.44 6.95 -2.13
CA PRO A 74 -11.85 5.83 -1.29
C PRO A 74 -11.58 4.48 -1.96
N ASP A 75 -11.49 3.43 -1.14
CA ASP A 75 -11.46 2.05 -1.63
C ASP A 75 -12.72 1.76 -2.47
N PRO A 76 -12.57 1.42 -3.76
CA PRO A 76 -13.71 1.16 -4.64
C PRO A 76 -14.30 -0.25 -4.48
N MET A 77 -13.62 -1.15 -3.73
CA MET A 77 -13.97 -2.56 -3.58
C MET A 77 -13.76 -3.03 -2.13
N PRO A 78 -14.40 -2.38 -1.14
CA PRO A 78 -14.16 -2.69 0.27
C PRO A 78 -14.53 -4.14 0.64
N GLU A 79 -15.44 -4.77 -0.10
CA GLU A 79 -15.82 -6.18 0.04
C GLU A 79 -14.68 -7.15 -0.28
N GLU A 80 -13.72 -6.75 -1.11
CA GLU A 80 -12.56 -7.57 -1.46
C GLU A 80 -11.52 -7.63 -0.33
N GLY A 81 -11.57 -6.73 0.63
CA GLY A 81 -10.67 -6.73 1.78
C GLY A 81 -9.18 -6.59 1.41
N ILE A 82 -8.86 -5.82 0.39
CA ILE A 82 -7.51 -5.70 -0.20
C ILE A 82 -6.45 -5.37 0.86
N PHE A 83 -6.80 -4.58 1.88
CA PHE A 83 -5.88 -4.21 2.96
C PHE A 83 -5.25 -5.40 3.72
N VAL A 84 -5.79 -6.59 3.64
CA VAL A 84 -5.25 -7.76 4.36
C VAL A 84 -4.65 -8.82 3.43
N ARG A 85 -4.48 -8.50 2.14
CA ARG A 85 -4.17 -9.49 1.10
C ARG A 85 -2.77 -9.39 0.50
N SER A 86 -1.88 -8.49 1.01
CA SER A 86 -0.51 -8.39 0.51
C SER A 86 0.50 -8.29 1.66
N ASP A 87 1.77 -8.26 1.34
CA ASP A 87 2.92 -8.37 2.25
C ASP A 87 2.92 -7.40 3.43
N HIS A 88 2.38 -6.19 3.27
CA HIS A 88 2.25 -5.21 4.36
C HIS A 88 1.44 -5.75 5.55
N PHE A 89 0.55 -6.71 5.32
CA PHE A 89 -0.27 -7.24 6.40
C PHE A 89 0.56 -7.96 7.48
N ARG A 90 1.71 -8.54 7.12
CA ARG A 90 2.61 -9.14 8.11
C ARG A 90 3.22 -8.09 9.05
N PHE A 91 3.45 -6.87 8.57
CA PHE A 91 3.87 -5.74 9.41
C PHE A 91 2.72 -5.20 10.26
N VAL A 92 1.51 -5.14 9.71
CA VAL A 92 0.28 -4.84 10.47
C VAL A 92 0.13 -5.79 11.66
N GLN A 93 0.35 -7.08 11.45
CA GLN A 93 0.31 -8.11 12.52
C GLN A 93 1.40 -7.91 13.60
N LYS A 94 2.44 -7.13 13.31
CA LYS A 94 3.44 -6.69 14.31
C LYS A 94 3.10 -5.33 14.93
N GLY A 95 1.90 -4.82 14.71
CA GLY A 95 1.44 -3.53 15.22
C GLY A 95 1.99 -2.32 14.46
N ILE A 96 2.62 -2.50 13.31
CA ILE A 96 3.23 -1.43 12.51
C ILE A 96 2.17 -0.84 11.57
N PRO A 97 1.90 0.49 11.63
CA PRO A 97 1.05 1.16 10.66
C PRO A 97 1.56 0.97 9.24
N SER A 98 0.70 0.55 8.33
CA SER A 98 1.08 0.21 6.96
C SER A 98 0.08 0.79 5.96
N VAL A 99 0.56 1.10 4.77
CA VAL A 99 -0.25 1.48 3.62
C VAL A 99 0.12 0.66 2.39
N PHE A 100 -0.88 0.42 1.56
CA PHE A 100 -0.74 -0.29 0.30
C PHE A 100 -1.42 0.52 -0.81
N LEU A 101 -0.74 0.73 -1.94
CA LEU A 101 -1.21 1.66 -2.96
C LEU A 101 -1.58 0.96 -4.26
N TRP A 102 -2.69 1.42 -4.84
CA TRP A 102 -3.03 1.14 -6.23
C TRP A 102 -3.30 2.43 -7.01
N PRO A 103 -3.04 2.46 -8.33
CA PRO A 103 -3.65 3.45 -9.20
C PRO A 103 -5.16 3.45 -9.03
N GLY A 104 -5.77 4.65 -8.98
CA GLY A 104 -7.20 4.79 -8.72
C GLY A 104 -8.07 4.52 -9.95
N GLN A 105 -9.38 4.54 -9.75
CA GLN A 105 -10.37 4.17 -10.77
C GLN A 105 -11.04 5.37 -11.47
N LYS A 106 -10.53 6.59 -11.30
CA LYS A 106 -11.04 7.74 -12.07
C LYS A 106 -10.69 7.63 -13.55
N GLY A 107 -11.43 8.37 -14.39
CA GLY A 107 -11.23 8.35 -15.83
C GLY A 107 -11.28 6.94 -16.42
N PRO A 108 -10.25 6.49 -17.12
CA PRO A 108 -10.20 5.15 -17.72
C PRO A 108 -9.99 4.04 -16.70
N GLY A 109 -9.66 4.37 -15.43
CA GLY A 109 -9.20 3.42 -14.43
C GLY A 109 -10.21 2.34 -14.09
N LYS A 110 -11.49 2.69 -13.96
CA LYS A 110 -12.54 1.71 -13.63
C LYS A 110 -12.57 0.56 -14.64
N ALA A 111 -12.70 0.89 -15.93
CA ALA A 111 -12.76 -0.12 -16.98
C ALA A 111 -11.46 -0.95 -17.07
N ALA A 112 -10.31 -0.31 -16.89
CA ALA A 112 -9.02 -0.98 -16.93
C ALA A 112 -8.85 -1.97 -15.76
N VAL A 113 -9.24 -1.57 -14.55
CA VAL A 113 -9.20 -2.46 -13.36
C VAL A 113 -10.20 -3.61 -13.49
N GLU A 114 -11.43 -3.33 -13.93
CA GLU A 114 -12.44 -4.37 -14.18
C GLU A 114 -11.98 -5.39 -15.23
N ASP A 115 -11.36 -4.93 -16.33
CA ASP A 115 -10.79 -5.81 -17.36
C ASP A 115 -9.66 -6.67 -16.78
N PHE A 116 -8.71 -6.06 -16.06
CA PHE A 116 -7.59 -6.79 -15.46
C PHE A 116 -8.08 -7.86 -14.48
N MET A 117 -8.94 -7.49 -13.53
CA MET A 117 -9.45 -8.42 -12.51
C MET A 117 -10.27 -9.57 -13.13
N SER A 118 -11.02 -9.30 -14.20
CA SER A 118 -11.88 -10.29 -14.84
C SER A 118 -11.12 -11.26 -15.76
N HIS A 119 -10.06 -10.81 -16.43
CA HIS A 119 -9.44 -11.54 -17.53
C HIS A 119 -7.97 -11.92 -17.31
N ARG A 120 -7.24 -11.25 -16.39
CA ARG A 120 -5.78 -11.38 -16.26
C ARG A 120 -5.34 -11.76 -14.86
N TYR A 121 -5.93 -11.18 -13.83
CA TYR A 121 -5.55 -11.40 -12.44
C TYR A 121 -5.54 -12.89 -12.08
N HIS A 122 -4.38 -13.39 -11.65
CA HIS A 122 -4.12 -14.80 -11.35
C HIS A 122 -4.38 -15.74 -12.52
N ARG A 123 -4.17 -15.31 -13.76
CA ARG A 123 -4.35 -16.10 -14.98
C ARG A 123 -3.09 -16.07 -15.85
N VAL A 124 -2.98 -17.02 -16.76
CA VAL A 124 -1.85 -17.10 -17.72
C VAL A 124 -1.74 -15.91 -18.67
N GLY A 125 -2.78 -15.11 -18.81
CA GLY A 125 -2.78 -13.87 -19.61
C GLY A 125 -2.22 -12.65 -18.88
N ASP A 126 -1.76 -12.76 -17.64
CA ASP A 126 -1.05 -11.70 -16.94
C ASP A 126 0.44 -11.71 -17.33
N GLU A 127 0.72 -11.15 -18.49
CA GLU A 127 2.03 -11.11 -19.11
C GLU A 127 2.48 -9.68 -19.39
N ILE A 128 3.77 -9.51 -19.71
CA ILE A 128 4.37 -8.16 -19.91
C ILE A 128 3.87 -7.44 -21.17
N ASP A 129 3.29 -8.15 -22.13
CA ASP A 129 2.76 -7.62 -23.39
C ASP A 129 1.26 -7.27 -23.35
N GLN A 130 0.67 -7.28 -22.16
CA GLN A 130 -0.76 -6.99 -21.94
C GLN A 130 -1.17 -5.51 -22.11
N GLY A 131 -0.33 -4.68 -22.72
CA GLY A 131 -0.62 -3.26 -22.95
C GLY A 131 -0.25 -2.36 -21.76
N ILE A 132 0.83 -2.70 -21.04
CA ILE A 132 1.34 -1.88 -19.94
C ILE A 132 1.81 -0.52 -20.47
N ASP A 133 1.31 0.55 -19.90
CA ASP A 133 1.84 1.92 -20.09
C ASP A 133 3.04 2.11 -19.16
N TRP A 134 4.21 1.80 -19.68
CA TRP A 134 5.47 1.91 -18.92
C TRP A 134 5.77 3.32 -18.41
N SER A 135 5.14 4.37 -18.98
CA SER A 135 5.29 5.73 -18.48
C SER A 135 4.65 5.93 -17.09
N GLN A 136 3.69 5.08 -16.73
CA GLN A 136 3.03 5.14 -15.42
C GLN A 136 3.86 4.48 -14.30
N GLY A 137 4.80 3.59 -14.64
CA GLY A 137 5.67 2.93 -13.66
C GLY A 137 6.49 3.93 -12.83
N PRO A 138 7.32 4.79 -13.43
CA PRO A 138 8.06 5.83 -12.71
C PRO A 138 7.13 6.76 -11.90
N ARG A 139 5.96 7.10 -12.44
CA ARG A 139 4.98 7.95 -11.77
C ARG A 139 4.44 7.27 -10.50
N PHE A 140 4.08 6.00 -10.58
CA PHE A 140 3.60 5.21 -9.44
C PHE A 140 4.70 5.05 -8.36
N VAL A 141 5.93 4.72 -8.77
CA VAL A 141 7.07 4.62 -7.85
C VAL A 141 7.34 5.97 -7.17
N SER A 142 7.22 7.08 -7.91
CA SER A 142 7.41 8.43 -7.34
C SER A 142 6.39 8.76 -6.25
N VAL A 143 5.13 8.32 -6.40
CA VAL A 143 4.10 8.48 -5.35
C VAL A 143 4.50 7.70 -4.09
N ASN A 144 4.87 6.42 -4.24
CA ASN A 144 5.32 5.59 -3.12
C ASN A 144 6.55 6.19 -2.43
N TYR A 145 7.52 6.66 -3.20
CA TYR A 145 8.72 7.32 -2.68
C TYR A 145 8.37 8.60 -1.91
N ALA A 146 7.48 9.43 -2.45
CA ALA A 146 7.08 10.68 -1.79
C ALA A 146 6.45 10.40 -0.43
N ILE A 147 5.57 9.39 -0.33
CA ILE A 147 4.97 8.97 0.94
C ILE A 147 6.05 8.46 1.91
N ALA A 148 6.93 7.57 1.45
CA ALA A 148 7.99 7.01 2.28
C ALA A 148 8.94 8.09 2.79
N ARG A 149 9.26 9.09 1.96
CA ARG A 149 10.09 10.23 2.34
C ARG A 149 9.41 11.13 3.38
N GLU A 150 8.13 11.47 3.19
CA GLU A 150 7.38 12.27 4.16
C GLU A 150 7.30 11.55 5.52
N ILE A 151 7.17 10.23 5.53
CA ILE A 151 7.21 9.43 6.77
C ILE A 151 8.59 9.49 7.41
N ALA A 152 9.66 9.34 6.62
CA ALA A 152 11.03 9.31 7.11
C ALA A 152 11.47 10.68 7.68
N ASP A 153 10.97 11.77 7.10
CA ASP A 153 11.28 13.15 7.50
C ASP A 153 10.32 13.69 8.59
N ALA A 154 9.28 12.91 8.94
CA ALA A 154 8.30 13.33 9.94
C ALA A 154 8.93 13.38 11.35
N PRO A 155 8.64 14.44 12.15
CA PRO A 155 9.16 14.55 13.51
C PRO A 155 8.55 13.53 14.47
N GLU A 156 7.37 13.01 14.15
CA GLU A 156 6.63 12.10 14.99
C GLU A 156 6.49 10.72 14.33
N ARG A 157 6.58 9.69 15.14
CA ARG A 157 6.37 8.32 14.70
C ARG A 157 4.89 8.10 14.36
N PRO A 158 4.56 7.45 13.22
CA PRO A 158 3.19 7.05 12.92
C PRO A 158 2.60 6.13 14.00
N VAL A 159 1.33 6.34 14.30
CA VAL A 159 0.56 5.56 15.27
C VAL A 159 -0.82 5.24 14.71
N TRP A 160 -1.43 4.16 15.15
CA TRP A 160 -2.81 3.81 14.81
C TRP A 160 -3.80 4.82 15.38
N ASN A 161 -4.88 5.07 14.67
CA ASN A 161 -5.96 5.90 15.18
C ASN A 161 -6.57 5.25 16.41
N LYS A 162 -7.04 6.06 17.37
CA LYS A 162 -7.67 5.56 18.59
C LYS A 162 -8.86 4.65 18.25
N GLY A 163 -8.81 3.41 18.75
CA GLY A 163 -9.86 2.43 18.54
C GLY A 163 -9.80 1.71 17.19
N ASP A 164 -8.75 1.91 16.39
CA ASP A 164 -8.58 1.12 15.17
C ASP A 164 -8.52 -0.38 15.50
N TYR A 165 -9.20 -1.18 14.70
CA TYR A 165 -9.33 -2.61 14.91
C TYR A 165 -7.97 -3.31 14.91
N PHE A 166 -7.14 -3.08 13.90
CA PHE A 166 -5.84 -3.76 13.78
C PHE A 166 -4.85 -3.23 14.80
N GLY A 167 -4.81 -1.91 15.02
CA GLY A 167 -3.98 -1.30 16.06
C GLY A 167 -4.28 -1.86 17.44
N THR A 168 -5.56 -2.10 17.73
CA THR A 168 -5.99 -2.72 19.00
C THR A 168 -5.66 -4.20 19.06
N LEU A 169 -6.00 -4.96 18.00
CA LEU A 169 -5.81 -6.41 17.93
C LEU A 169 -4.32 -6.79 18.06
N TYR A 170 -3.45 -6.06 17.37
CA TYR A 170 -2.01 -6.36 17.32
C TYR A 170 -1.17 -5.48 18.27
N LYS A 171 -1.83 -4.76 19.19
CA LYS A 171 -1.18 -3.97 20.24
C LYS A 171 -0.16 -2.96 19.68
N GLY A 172 -0.49 -2.36 18.55
CA GLY A 172 0.33 -1.31 17.94
C GLY A 172 0.27 0.00 18.74
N PRO A 173 1.19 0.95 18.49
CA PRO A 173 1.17 2.25 19.12
C PRO A 173 -0.10 3.01 18.70
N MET A 174 -0.90 3.48 19.68
CA MET A 174 -2.19 4.11 19.46
C MET A 174 -2.11 5.62 19.71
N ALA A 175 -2.86 6.39 18.92
CA ALA A 175 -3.07 7.81 19.20
C ALA A 175 -3.83 8.01 20.52
N ALA A 176 -3.47 9.05 21.24
CA ALA A 176 -4.10 9.39 22.53
C ALA A 176 -5.55 9.92 22.35
N LYS A 177 -5.82 10.56 21.22
CA LYS A 177 -7.12 11.15 20.87
C LYS A 177 -7.62 10.65 19.53
#